data_512561fdc59af56a6ace6840042b3ea1
#
_entry.id   512561fdc59af56a6ace6840042b3ea1
#
_cell.length_a   1.000
_cell.length_b   1.000
_cell.length_c   1.000
_cell.angle_alpha   90.00
_cell.angle_beta   90.00
_cell.angle_gamma   90.00
#
_symmetry.space_group_name_H-M   'P 1'
#
loop_
_entity.id
_entity.type
_entity.pdbx_description
1 polymer ?
#
loop_
_entity_poly.entity_id
_entity_poly.type
_entity_poly.pdbx_seq_one_letter_code
_entity_poly.pdbx_strand_id
1 'polypeptide(L)'
;DTAMEPRKLTKEDIDKVRDIEGFPIGTDEDIIALSDAPYYTACPNPFIEEFIKENGTPYDEATDDYHRDPFAADVSEGKNDPLYAVHTYHTKVPYKAIINYILHYSDPGDIVFDGFAGTGMTGVAAKACGHLSLADQQLFSKQQKDAKFGTRKAILVDLAPVATHIGNRYNAGINQELLVTEGEMLASQLLRECGWMYRTRHNNQLTLDIGEQYASIDYTVWSDVMICPHCGREFVFWDVAVFRDKKKMLDKFHCPGCQAELSKKNCILAEELISDGTKNRTIRITKQVPVLIRYSTADGKHWEKAPDSDDIKAIDKIKLLDIPYW
;
A
#
# COMPACT_ATOMS: atom_id res chain seq x y z
N ASP A 1 27.05 -14.87 1.99
CA ASP A 1 26.20 -13.75 1.59
C ASP A 1 26.92 -12.43 1.86
N THR A 2 27.80 -12.03 0.98
CA THR A 2 28.32 -10.66 0.94
C THR A 2 27.36 -9.78 0.15
N ALA A 3 26.16 -9.56 0.69
CA ALA A 3 25.31 -8.51 0.18
C ALA A 3 26.08 -7.19 0.42
N MET A 4 26.38 -6.46 -0.65
CA MET A 4 26.99 -5.14 -0.57
C MET A 4 26.16 -4.29 0.38
N GLU A 5 26.78 -3.72 1.44
CA GLU A 5 26.04 -2.91 2.40
C GLU A 5 25.39 -1.71 1.68
N PRO A 6 24.08 -1.48 1.93
CA PRO A 6 23.39 -0.36 1.31
C PRO A 6 24.06 0.95 1.68
N ARG A 7 24.48 1.73 0.70
CA ARG A 7 25.08 3.07 0.90
C ARG A 7 24.49 4.07 -0.09
N LYS A 8 24.58 5.33 0.22
CA LYS A 8 24.22 6.39 -0.73
C LYS A 8 25.20 6.42 -1.90
N LEU A 9 24.70 6.77 -3.09
CA LEU A 9 25.56 7.04 -4.23
C LEU A 9 26.46 8.24 -3.97
N THR A 10 27.65 8.18 -4.52
CA THR A 10 28.60 9.30 -4.58
C THR A 10 28.65 9.85 -6.00
N LYS A 11 29.32 10.98 -6.18
CA LYS A 11 29.56 11.54 -7.51
C LYS A 11 30.35 10.58 -8.40
N GLU A 12 31.36 9.92 -7.85
CA GLU A 12 32.16 8.94 -8.57
C GLU A 12 31.35 7.73 -9.05
N ASP A 13 30.31 7.34 -8.31
CA ASP A 13 29.40 6.28 -8.73
C ASP A 13 28.54 6.73 -9.93
N ILE A 14 28.03 7.96 -9.88
CA ILE A 14 27.24 8.53 -10.99
C ILE A 14 28.09 8.66 -12.24
N ASP A 15 29.34 9.10 -12.11
CA ASP A 15 30.24 9.30 -13.23
C ASP A 15 30.53 7.99 -13.99
N LYS A 16 30.47 6.83 -13.35
CA LYS A 16 30.62 5.51 -14.01
C LYS A 16 29.52 5.18 -15.01
N VAL A 17 28.32 5.72 -14.81
CA VAL A 17 27.11 5.41 -15.58
C VAL A 17 26.59 6.59 -16.37
N ARG A 18 27.27 7.73 -16.34
CA ARG A 18 26.86 8.99 -16.95
C ARG A 18 26.64 8.90 -18.46
N ASP A 19 27.45 8.12 -19.15
CA ASP A 19 27.43 7.94 -20.59
C ASP A 19 26.41 6.90 -21.07
N ILE A 20 25.70 6.24 -20.15
CA ILE A 20 24.68 5.26 -20.51
C ILE A 20 23.45 6.03 -21.06
N GLU A 21 22.93 5.54 -22.20
CA GLU A 21 21.73 6.07 -22.83
C GLU A 21 20.56 6.07 -21.80
N GLY A 22 19.86 7.20 -21.71
CA GLY A 22 18.77 7.37 -20.74
C GLY A 22 19.22 7.85 -19.37
N PHE A 23 20.49 8.22 -19.19
CA PHE A 23 20.93 8.86 -17.94
C PHE A 23 20.09 10.13 -17.68
N PRO A 24 19.61 10.37 -16.42
CA PRO A 24 18.67 11.43 -16.11
C PRO A 24 19.26 12.83 -16.35
N ILE A 25 18.41 13.76 -16.76
CA ILE A 25 18.75 15.17 -16.87
C ILE A 25 18.48 15.84 -15.53
N GLY A 26 19.54 16.32 -14.85
CA GLY A 26 19.43 16.96 -13.54
C GLY A 26 20.81 17.32 -13.01
N THR A 27 20.85 17.96 -11.84
CA THR A 27 22.11 18.18 -11.11
C THR A 27 22.56 16.91 -10.41
N ASP A 28 23.85 16.74 -10.19
CA ASP A 28 24.37 15.56 -9.47
C ASP A 28 23.77 15.47 -8.06
N GLU A 29 23.56 16.61 -7.41
CA GLU A 29 22.96 16.71 -6.08
C GLU A 29 21.52 16.19 -6.07
N ASP A 30 20.72 16.55 -7.06
CA ASP A 30 19.33 16.08 -7.18
C ASP A 30 19.28 14.57 -7.48
N ILE A 31 20.14 14.08 -8.36
CA ILE A 31 20.24 12.66 -8.69
C ILE A 31 20.63 11.85 -7.44
N ILE A 32 21.62 12.31 -6.68
CA ILE A 32 22.05 11.68 -5.43
C ILE A 32 20.93 11.71 -4.38
N ALA A 33 20.24 12.85 -4.25
CA ALA A 33 19.14 13.00 -3.28
C ALA A 33 17.96 12.07 -3.55
N LEU A 34 17.69 11.76 -4.83
CA LEU A 34 16.63 10.84 -5.24
C LEU A 34 17.06 9.37 -5.32
N SER A 35 18.37 9.09 -5.15
CA SER A 35 18.95 7.75 -5.27
C SER A 35 19.27 7.18 -3.90
N ASP A 36 18.24 6.96 -3.08
CA ASP A 36 18.40 6.37 -1.76
C ASP A 36 18.71 4.87 -1.84
N ALA A 37 19.77 4.46 -1.14
CA ALA A 37 20.03 3.03 -0.93
C ALA A 37 18.86 2.39 -0.20
N PRO A 38 18.48 1.16 -0.58
CA PRO A 38 19.15 0.26 -1.52
C PRO A 38 18.63 0.31 -2.96
N TYR A 39 17.76 1.21 -3.35
CA TYR A 39 17.06 1.12 -4.64
C TYR A 39 17.79 1.81 -5.79
N TYR A 40 18.62 2.79 -5.58
CA TYR A 40 19.33 3.56 -6.61
C TYR A 40 18.44 3.97 -7.80
N THR A 41 17.30 4.60 -7.51
CA THR A 41 16.21 4.78 -8.47
C THR A 41 16.40 5.89 -9.48
N ALA A 42 17.24 6.89 -9.22
CA ALA A 42 17.31 8.11 -10.03
C ALA A 42 18.28 8.00 -11.23
N CYS A 43 19.19 7.04 -11.24
CA CYS A 43 20.08 6.78 -12.38
C CYS A 43 20.28 5.28 -12.58
N PRO A 44 20.91 4.84 -13.71
CA PRO A 44 21.32 3.44 -13.87
C PRO A 44 22.14 2.99 -12.66
N ASN A 45 21.90 1.74 -12.20
CA ASN A 45 22.58 1.23 -11.02
C ASN A 45 24.08 0.98 -11.33
N PRO A 46 25.01 1.71 -10.72
CA PRO A 46 26.44 1.61 -11.03
C PRO A 46 27.09 0.29 -10.54
N PHE A 47 26.36 -0.53 -9.78
CA PHE A 47 26.86 -1.78 -9.21
C PHE A 47 26.34 -3.03 -9.94
N ILE A 48 25.49 -2.87 -10.97
CA ILE A 48 24.83 -4.02 -11.61
C ILE A 48 25.82 -4.92 -12.35
N GLU A 49 26.85 -4.34 -12.95
CA GLU A 49 27.87 -5.11 -13.67
C GLU A 49 28.67 -5.99 -12.72
N GLU A 50 29.05 -5.46 -11.55
CA GLU A 50 29.76 -6.20 -10.51
C GLU A 50 28.89 -7.37 -10.00
N PHE A 51 27.61 -7.08 -9.71
CA PHE A 51 26.66 -8.12 -9.32
C PHE A 51 26.53 -9.23 -10.35
N ILE A 52 26.41 -8.89 -11.62
CA ILE A 52 26.30 -9.89 -12.71
C ILE A 52 27.59 -10.69 -12.82
N LYS A 53 28.76 -10.03 -12.73
CA LYS A 53 30.06 -10.69 -12.82
C LYS A 53 30.30 -11.67 -11.66
N GLU A 54 29.86 -11.32 -10.45
CA GLU A 54 30.03 -12.17 -9.27
C GLU A 54 29.02 -13.32 -9.21
N ASN A 55 27.84 -13.15 -9.76
CA ASN A 55 26.71 -14.03 -9.54
C ASN A 55 26.19 -14.72 -10.81
N GLY A 56 26.55 -14.22 -11.97
CA GLY A 56 26.14 -14.77 -13.25
C GLY A 56 27.10 -15.81 -13.77
N THR A 57 26.64 -16.59 -14.75
CA THR A 57 27.50 -17.50 -15.54
C THR A 57 27.94 -16.76 -16.80
N PRO A 58 29.23 -16.81 -17.20
CA PRO A 58 29.67 -16.23 -18.45
C PRO A 58 28.89 -16.82 -19.62
N TYR A 59 28.38 -15.96 -20.50
CA TYR A 59 27.64 -16.36 -21.70
C TYR A 59 28.61 -16.45 -22.88
N ASP A 60 28.54 -17.55 -23.61
CA ASP A 60 29.27 -17.76 -24.88
C ASP A 60 28.29 -18.33 -25.91
N GLU A 61 27.94 -17.54 -26.91
CA GLU A 61 27.00 -17.88 -27.97
C GLU A 61 27.45 -19.15 -28.76
N ALA A 62 28.73 -19.40 -28.83
CA ALA A 62 29.28 -20.54 -29.57
C ALA A 62 29.07 -21.91 -28.87
N THR A 63 28.87 -21.85 -27.55
CA THR A 63 28.71 -23.04 -26.69
C THR A 63 27.37 -23.13 -26.00
N ASP A 64 26.51 -22.13 -26.21
CA ASP A 64 25.16 -22.06 -25.59
C ASP A 64 24.27 -23.13 -26.23
N ASP A 65 23.83 -24.07 -25.42
CA ASP A 65 22.89 -25.13 -25.75
C ASP A 65 21.52 -24.96 -25.05
N TYR A 66 21.27 -23.80 -24.48
CA TYR A 66 20.03 -23.54 -23.79
C TYR A 66 18.82 -23.68 -24.72
N HIS A 67 17.95 -24.62 -24.38
CA HIS A 67 16.67 -24.81 -25.06
C HIS A 67 15.57 -25.14 -24.07
N ARG A 68 14.45 -24.42 -24.13
CA ARG A 68 13.24 -24.70 -23.37
C ARG A 68 12.01 -24.53 -24.25
N ASP A 69 11.08 -25.44 -24.17
CA ASP A 69 9.83 -25.37 -24.89
C ASP A 69 8.95 -24.23 -24.30
N PRO A 70 8.07 -23.62 -25.10
CA PRO A 70 7.10 -22.63 -24.58
C PRO A 70 6.26 -23.24 -23.47
N PHE A 71 6.11 -22.48 -22.38
CA PHE A 71 5.36 -22.89 -21.19
C PHE A 71 4.27 -21.87 -20.86
N ALA A 72 3.08 -22.37 -20.51
CA ALA A 72 1.97 -21.55 -20.04
C ALA A 72 1.31 -22.18 -18.81
N ALA A 73 1.06 -21.37 -17.80
CA ALA A 73 0.37 -21.77 -16.58
C ALA A 73 -0.65 -20.72 -16.17
N ASP A 74 -1.62 -21.10 -15.33
CA ASP A 74 -2.59 -20.16 -14.76
C ASP A 74 -1.86 -19.19 -13.81
N VAL A 75 -2.06 -17.89 -14.06
CA VAL A 75 -1.47 -16.81 -13.24
C VAL A 75 -2.37 -16.37 -12.07
N SER A 76 -3.52 -17.01 -11.89
CA SER A 76 -4.44 -16.71 -10.78
C SER A 76 -4.13 -17.47 -9.50
N GLU A 77 -3.29 -18.49 -9.56
CA GLU A 77 -2.88 -19.30 -8.41
C GLU A 77 -2.19 -18.45 -7.33
N GLY A 78 -2.60 -18.62 -6.09
CA GLY A 78 -1.99 -17.92 -4.95
C GLY A 78 -2.56 -16.55 -4.62
N LYS A 79 -3.65 -16.10 -5.24
CA LYS A 79 -4.32 -14.82 -4.91
C LYS A 79 -4.83 -14.74 -3.47
N ASN A 80 -5.11 -15.87 -2.83
CA ASN A 80 -5.53 -15.96 -1.44
C ASN A 80 -4.34 -16.13 -0.46
N ASP A 81 -3.11 -16.13 -0.96
CA ASP A 81 -1.92 -16.23 -0.12
C ASP A 81 -1.75 -14.97 0.73
N PRO A 82 -1.47 -15.11 2.05
CA PRO A 82 -1.28 -13.97 2.93
C PRO A 82 -0.23 -12.98 2.42
N LEU A 83 0.89 -13.46 1.86
CA LEU A 83 1.94 -12.62 1.33
C LEU A 83 1.46 -11.78 0.13
N TYR A 84 0.59 -12.37 -0.71
CA TYR A 84 -0.03 -11.65 -1.81
C TYR A 84 -1.04 -10.61 -1.31
N ALA A 85 -1.75 -10.89 -0.21
CA ALA A 85 -2.81 -10.04 0.32
C ALA A 85 -2.33 -8.83 1.13
N VAL A 86 -1.03 -8.74 1.49
CA VAL A 86 -0.48 -7.67 2.37
C VAL A 86 -0.75 -6.26 1.84
N HIS A 87 -0.71 -6.05 0.52
CA HIS A 87 -0.99 -4.76 -0.10
C HIS A 87 -1.63 -4.93 -1.46
N THR A 88 -2.31 -3.89 -1.95
CA THR A 88 -2.88 -3.83 -3.28
C THR A 88 -1.90 -3.15 -4.25
N TYR A 89 -1.74 -3.71 -5.46
CA TYR A 89 -1.02 -3.10 -6.56
C TYR A 89 -1.60 -3.60 -7.88
N HIS A 90 -1.83 -2.71 -8.85
CA HIS A 90 -2.66 -3.01 -10.02
C HIS A 90 -2.20 -4.20 -10.86
N THR A 91 -0.90 -4.33 -11.05
CA THR A 91 -0.32 -5.37 -11.94
C THR A 91 0.34 -6.52 -11.16
N LYS A 92 0.08 -6.61 -9.85
CA LYS A 92 0.70 -7.64 -9.02
C LYS A 92 0.25 -9.04 -9.41
N VAL A 93 1.21 -9.90 -9.76
CA VAL A 93 1.00 -11.33 -10.03
C VAL A 93 1.37 -12.12 -8.78
N PRO A 94 0.59 -13.14 -8.39
CA PRO A 94 0.95 -14.00 -7.27
C PRO A 94 2.31 -14.70 -7.48
N TYR A 95 3.19 -14.65 -6.49
CA TYR A 95 4.51 -15.25 -6.60
C TYR A 95 4.47 -16.77 -6.87
N LYS A 96 3.43 -17.47 -6.38
CA LYS A 96 3.24 -18.92 -6.65
C LYS A 96 3.02 -19.20 -8.13
N ALA A 97 2.30 -18.33 -8.84
CA ALA A 97 2.14 -18.46 -10.28
C ALA A 97 3.48 -18.22 -11.01
N ILE A 98 4.27 -17.26 -10.55
CA ILE A 98 5.58 -16.93 -11.13
C ILE A 98 6.57 -18.08 -10.92
N ILE A 99 6.51 -18.80 -9.80
CA ILE A 99 7.38 -19.97 -9.53
C ILE A 99 7.35 -20.98 -10.69
N ASN A 100 6.18 -21.24 -11.27
CA ASN A 100 6.05 -22.15 -12.39
C ASN A 100 6.95 -21.78 -13.59
N TYR A 101 6.99 -20.49 -13.91
CA TYR A 101 7.82 -19.98 -15.01
C TYR A 101 9.30 -20.00 -14.65
N ILE A 102 9.68 -19.64 -13.43
CA ILE A 102 11.06 -19.66 -12.98
C ILE A 102 11.61 -21.09 -12.97
N LEU A 103 10.85 -22.07 -12.47
CA LEU A 103 11.26 -23.47 -12.46
C LEU A 103 11.43 -24.02 -13.87
N HIS A 104 10.61 -23.56 -14.84
CA HIS A 104 10.68 -24.02 -16.22
C HIS A 104 11.88 -23.45 -16.98
N TYR A 105 12.13 -22.14 -16.82
CA TYR A 105 13.10 -21.41 -17.65
C TYR A 105 14.47 -21.20 -17.01
N SER A 106 14.69 -21.62 -15.77
CA SER A 106 15.95 -21.38 -15.09
C SER A 106 16.39 -22.53 -14.19
N ASP A 107 17.67 -22.57 -13.91
CA ASP A 107 18.29 -23.52 -12.99
C ASP A 107 18.60 -22.84 -11.62
N PRO A 108 18.78 -23.60 -10.53
CA PRO A 108 19.23 -23.06 -9.24
C PRO A 108 20.52 -22.23 -9.37
N GLY A 109 20.51 -21.03 -8.82
CA GLY A 109 21.63 -20.09 -8.86
C GLY A 109 21.58 -19.07 -9.99
N ASP A 110 20.74 -19.30 -11.02
CA ASP A 110 20.56 -18.36 -12.12
C ASP A 110 20.05 -16.99 -11.65
N ILE A 111 20.25 -15.98 -12.52
CA ILE A 111 19.74 -14.62 -12.33
C ILE A 111 18.46 -14.46 -13.15
N VAL A 112 17.37 -14.16 -12.48
CA VAL A 112 16.09 -13.81 -13.11
C VAL A 112 16.00 -12.30 -13.22
N PHE A 113 15.78 -11.78 -14.42
CA PHE A 113 15.60 -10.34 -14.68
C PHE A 113 14.13 -10.00 -14.89
N ASP A 114 13.66 -8.97 -14.19
CA ASP A 114 12.31 -8.41 -14.38
C ASP A 114 12.40 -6.89 -14.50
N GLY A 115 12.25 -6.39 -15.74
CA GLY A 115 12.35 -4.97 -16.07
C GLY A 115 11.10 -4.15 -15.70
N PHE A 116 10.00 -4.79 -15.27
CA PHE A 116 8.74 -4.18 -14.87
C PHE A 116 8.20 -4.84 -13.60
N ALA A 117 9.07 -4.96 -12.61
CA ALA A 117 8.90 -5.83 -11.45
C ALA A 117 7.71 -5.46 -10.54
N GLY A 118 7.12 -4.28 -10.72
CA GLY A 118 6.09 -3.79 -9.81
C GLY A 118 6.57 -3.86 -8.37
N THR A 119 5.84 -4.57 -7.54
CA THR A 119 6.20 -4.76 -6.12
C THR A 119 7.09 -5.96 -5.85
N GLY A 120 7.80 -6.47 -6.85
CA GLY A 120 8.91 -7.42 -6.69
C GLY A 120 8.51 -8.88 -6.42
N MET A 121 7.32 -9.31 -6.84
CA MET A 121 6.87 -10.69 -6.66
C MET A 121 7.75 -11.71 -7.40
N THR A 122 8.39 -11.32 -8.48
CA THR A 122 9.38 -12.14 -9.20
C THR A 122 10.58 -12.48 -8.32
N GLY A 123 11.09 -11.52 -7.55
CA GLY A 123 12.17 -11.77 -6.60
C GLY A 123 11.75 -12.70 -5.46
N VAL A 124 10.52 -12.51 -4.94
CA VAL A 124 9.94 -13.42 -3.94
C VAL A 124 9.85 -14.85 -4.49
N ALA A 125 9.38 -15.01 -5.74
CA ALA A 125 9.27 -16.30 -6.39
C ALA A 125 10.65 -16.95 -6.61
N ALA A 126 11.64 -16.17 -7.05
CA ALA A 126 13.02 -16.64 -7.27
C ALA A 126 13.64 -17.22 -5.99
N LYS A 127 13.45 -16.55 -4.85
CA LYS A 127 13.87 -17.07 -3.54
C LYS A 127 13.04 -18.29 -3.12
N ALA A 128 11.72 -18.22 -3.28
CA ALA A 128 10.79 -19.26 -2.85
C ALA A 128 11.06 -20.61 -3.55
N CYS A 129 11.61 -20.61 -4.77
CA CYS A 129 12.01 -21.84 -5.45
C CYS A 129 12.99 -22.72 -4.64
N GLY A 130 13.74 -22.14 -3.70
CA GLY A 130 14.65 -22.85 -2.80
C GLY A 130 14.04 -23.19 -1.43
N HIS A 131 12.83 -22.70 -1.13
CA HIS A 131 12.21 -22.83 0.20
C HIS A 131 10.80 -23.42 0.15
N LEU A 132 10.47 -24.13 -0.93
CA LEU A 132 9.17 -24.79 -1.09
C LEU A 132 8.97 -25.91 -0.09
N SER A 133 7.76 -26.03 0.44
CA SER A 133 7.36 -27.21 1.24
C SER A 133 7.44 -28.48 0.40
N LEU A 134 7.59 -29.64 1.03
CA LEU A 134 7.58 -30.94 0.33
C LEU A 134 6.28 -31.13 -0.48
N ALA A 135 5.16 -30.66 0.05
CA ALA A 135 3.87 -30.70 -0.65
C ALA A 135 3.87 -29.84 -1.93
N ASP A 136 4.41 -28.62 -1.86
CA ASP A 136 4.52 -27.74 -3.03
C ASP A 136 5.52 -28.31 -4.06
N GLN A 137 6.67 -28.85 -3.61
CA GLN A 137 7.62 -29.52 -4.51
C GLN A 137 6.97 -30.70 -5.25
N GLN A 138 6.17 -31.51 -4.56
CA GLN A 138 5.42 -32.58 -5.19
C GLN A 138 4.37 -32.08 -6.20
N LEU A 139 3.71 -30.96 -5.90
CA LEU A 139 2.75 -30.33 -6.80
C LEU A 139 3.44 -29.85 -8.08
N PHE A 140 4.54 -29.08 -7.95
CA PHE A 140 5.30 -28.58 -9.08
C PHE A 140 5.95 -29.71 -9.90
N SER A 141 6.47 -30.75 -9.26
CA SER A 141 7.04 -31.92 -9.97
C SER A 141 6.03 -32.71 -10.80
N LYS A 142 4.74 -32.66 -10.42
CA LYS A 142 3.68 -33.26 -11.26
C LYS A 142 3.41 -32.44 -12.52
N GLN A 143 3.56 -31.14 -12.45
CA GLN A 143 3.35 -30.23 -13.58
C GLN A 143 4.60 -30.18 -14.48
N GLN A 144 5.78 -30.26 -13.89
CA GLN A 144 7.08 -30.10 -14.56
C GLN A 144 8.05 -31.17 -14.04
N LYS A 145 8.24 -32.23 -14.81
CA LYS A 145 9.07 -33.40 -14.41
C LYS A 145 10.54 -33.05 -14.19
N ASP A 146 11.05 -32.05 -14.95
CA ASP A 146 12.45 -31.64 -14.94
C ASP A 146 12.70 -30.43 -14.04
N ALA A 147 11.72 -30.03 -13.20
CA ALA A 147 11.86 -28.89 -12.29
C ALA A 147 13.02 -29.10 -11.31
N LYS A 148 13.97 -28.19 -11.30
CA LYS A 148 15.09 -28.18 -10.35
C LYS A 148 14.80 -27.15 -9.25
N PHE A 149 14.59 -27.62 -8.04
CA PHE A 149 14.36 -26.76 -6.87
C PHE A 149 15.67 -26.19 -6.34
N GLY A 150 15.63 -24.92 -5.95
CA GLY A 150 16.77 -24.17 -5.43
C GLY A 150 16.52 -22.68 -5.59
N THR A 151 17.19 -21.86 -4.81
CA THR A 151 17.07 -20.40 -4.87
C THR A 151 17.66 -19.87 -6.18
N ARG A 152 16.99 -18.88 -6.79
CA ARG A 152 17.53 -18.02 -7.85
C ARG A 152 17.76 -16.63 -7.29
N LYS A 153 18.62 -15.87 -7.96
CA LYS A 153 18.83 -14.45 -7.72
C LYS A 153 17.88 -13.64 -8.59
N ALA A 154 17.60 -12.39 -8.23
CA ALA A 154 16.75 -11.56 -9.06
C ALA A 154 17.33 -10.16 -9.21
N ILE A 155 17.21 -9.61 -10.42
CA ILE A 155 17.40 -8.19 -10.73
C ILE A 155 16.02 -7.64 -11.04
N LEU A 156 15.56 -6.70 -10.22
CA LEU A 156 14.21 -6.14 -10.26
C LEU A 156 14.29 -4.65 -10.57
N VAL A 157 13.61 -4.22 -11.62
CA VAL A 157 13.57 -2.81 -12.05
C VAL A 157 12.13 -2.37 -12.18
N ASP A 158 11.82 -1.17 -11.71
CA ASP A 158 10.52 -0.51 -11.94
C ASP A 158 10.72 1.00 -11.96
N LEU A 159 9.88 1.71 -12.72
CA LEU A 159 9.91 3.17 -12.80
C LEU A 159 9.32 3.86 -11.57
N ALA A 160 8.43 3.18 -10.85
CA ALA A 160 7.74 3.76 -9.71
C ALA A 160 8.58 3.62 -8.42
N PRO A 161 9.01 4.72 -7.77
CA PRO A 161 9.76 4.64 -6.52
C PRO A 161 9.04 3.87 -5.42
N VAL A 162 7.72 3.96 -5.35
CA VAL A 162 6.92 3.19 -4.39
C VAL A 162 6.97 1.69 -4.68
N ALA A 163 6.98 1.29 -5.95
CA ALA A 163 7.08 -0.11 -6.34
C ALA A 163 8.46 -0.69 -5.97
N THR A 164 9.54 0.02 -6.30
CA THR A 164 10.90 -0.40 -5.94
C THR A 164 11.09 -0.44 -4.43
N HIS A 165 10.53 0.51 -3.68
CA HIS A 165 10.54 0.48 -2.22
C HIS A 165 9.87 -0.78 -1.66
N ILE A 166 8.63 -1.08 -2.09
CA ILE A 166 7.89 -2.26 -1.66
C ILE A 166 8.64 -3.53 -2.09
N GLY A 167 9.10 -3.58 -3.34
CA GLY A 167 9.86 -4.70 -3.89
C GLY A 167 11.11 -5.00 -3.08
N ASN A 168 11.86 -3.96 -2.69
CA ASN A 168 13.00 -4.12 -1.81
C ASN A 168 12.59 -4.71 -0.44
N ARG A 169 11.54 -4.19 0.20
CA ARG A 169 11.09 -4.69 1.51
C ARG A 169 10.66 -6.15 1.50
N TYR A 170 10.10 -6.64 0.40
CA TYR A 170 9.81 -8.07 0.24
C TYR A 170 11.07 -8.92 0.04
N ASN A 171 12.09 -8.38 -0.59
CA ASN A 171 13.25 -9.15 -1.03
C ASN A 171 14.49 -8.96 -0.14
N ALA A 172 14.55 -7.91 0.67
CA ALA A 172 15.61 -7.71 1.66
C ALA A 172 15.46 -8.67 2.85
N GLY A 173 16.58 -9.07 3.42
CA GLY A 173 16.59 -9.74 4.72
C GLY A 173 16.16 -8.77 5.82
N ILE A 174 15.38 -9.25 6.78
CA ILE A 174 14.95 -8.45 7.93
C ILE A 174 15.19 -9.21 9.24
N ASN A 175 15.66 -8.50 10.25
CA ASN A 175 15.71 -9.02 11.60
C ASN A 175 14.30 -8.99 12.20
N GLN A 176 13.65 -10.16 12.35
CA GLN A 176 12.27 -10.26 12.79
C GLN A 176 12.09 -9.78 14.24
N GLU A 177 13.02 -10.06 15.15
CA GLU A 177 12.93 -9.65 16.55
C GLU A 177 13.01 -8.12 16.67
N LEU A 178 13.94 -7.52 15.94
CA LEU A 178 14.08 -6.06 15.90
C LEU A 178 12.82 -5.41 15.29
N LEU A 179 12.27 -5.97 14.18
CA LEU A 179 11.06 -5.45 13.56
C LEU A 179 9.88 -5.44 14.53
N VAL A 180 9.69 -6.54 15.27
CA VAL A 180 8.59 -6.64 16.24
C VAL A 180 8.80 -5.62 17.37
N THR A 181 10.00 -5.56 17.95
CA THR A 181 10.32 -4.65 19.06
C THR A 181 10.13 -3.18 18.68
N GLU A 182 10.71 -2.78 17.54
CA GLU A 182 10.59 -1.39 17.06
C GLU A 182 9.15 -1.07 16.63
N GLY A 183 8.43 -2.05 16.04
CA GLY A 183 7.03 -1.91 15.69
C GLY A 183 6.12 -1.70 16.91
N GLU A 184 6.33 -2.45 17.98
CA GLU A 184 5.60 -2.29 19.25
C GLU A 184 5.92 -0.95 19.94
N MET A 185 7.18 -0.53 19.92
CA MET A 185 7.59 0.78 20.43
C MET A 185 6.92 1.92 19.64
N LEU A 186 6.96 1.87 18.31
CA LEU A 186 6.32 2.85 17.44
C LEU A 186 4.80 2.89 17.64
N ALA A 187 4.15 1.73 17.67
CA ALA A 187 2.70 1.63 17.93
C ALA A 187 2.33 2.24 19.30
N SER A 188 3.13 1.95 20.33
CA SER A 188 2.93 2.51 21.66
C SER A 188 3.12 4.03 21.70
N GLN A 189 4.11 4.56 20.96
CA GLN A 189 4.31 5.99 20.83
C GLN A 189 3.15 6.65 20.10
N LEU A 190 2.73 6.11 18.96
CA LEU A 190 1.58 6.63 18.21
C LEU A 190 0.29 6.63 19.03
N LEU A 191 0.05 5.58 19.81
CA LEU A 191 -1.11 5.54 20.71
C LEU A 191 -1.04 6.60 21.80
N ARG A 192 0.13 6.92 22.33
CA ARG A 192 0.28 8.03 23.31
C ARG A 192 0.04 9.40 22.68
N GLU A 193 0.59 9.64 21.50
CA GLU A 193 0.54 10.95 20.83
C GLU A 193 -0.78 11.18 20.10
N CYS A 194 -1.29 10.18 19.40
CA CYS A 194 -2.43 10.28 18.48
C CYS A 194 -3.67 9.51 18.95
N GLY A 195 -3.57 8.69 20.00
CA GLY A 195 -4.68 7.83 20.44
C GLY A 195 -5.95 8.60 20.80
N TRP A 196 -5.85 9.88 21.19
CA TRP A 196 -7.00 10.74 21.42
C TRP A 196 -7.85 10.99 20.16
N MET A 197 -7.28 10.88 18.96
CA MET A 197 -7.96 11.03 17.67
C MET A 197 -8.92 9.86 17.37
N TYR A 198 -8.65 8.71 17.99
CA TYR A 198 -9.37 7.45 17.76
C TYR A 198 -10.22 7.04 18.95
N ARG A 199 -10.64 7.99 19.79
CA ARG A 199 -11.45 7.73 20.98
C ARG A 199 -12.81 8.40 20.87
N THR A 200 -13.82 7.70 21.35
CA THR A 200 -15.17 8.23 21.49
C THR A 200 -15.75 7.81 22.84
N ARG A 201 -16.73 8.55 23.36
CA ARG A 201 -17.40 8.16 24.60
C ARG A 201 -18.37 7.02 24.35
N HIS A 202 -18.30 6.02 25.22
CA HIS A 202 -19.27 4.94 25.24
C HIS A 202 -20.52 5.40 25.99
N ASN A 203 -21.65 5.56 25.29
CA ASN A 203 -22.92 5.93 25.88
C ASN A 203 -23.66 4.69 26.39
N ASN A 204 -23.24 4.13 27.52
CA ASN A 204 -24.02 3.08 28.18
C ASN A 204 -24.90 3.70 29.27
N GLN A 205 -26.18 3.88 28.99
CA GLN A 205 -27.18 4.41 29.93
C GLN A 205 -27.48 3.45 31.09
N LEU A 206 -26.85 2.28 31.16
CA LEU A 206 -27.17 1.19 32.11
C LEU A 206 -26.14 0.99 33.21
N THR A 207 -25.03 1.69 33.22
CA THR A 207 -24.02 1.58 34.28
C THR A 207 -23.92 2.87 35.08
N LEU A 208 -24.21 2.77 36.38
CA LEU A 208 -24.00 3.84 37.41
C LEU A 208 -22.48 4.02 37.71
N ASP A 209 -21.58 3.53 36.85
CA ASP A 209 -20.14 3.71 37.03
C ASP A 209 -19.74 5.13 36.68
N ILE A 210 -19.28 5.83 37.70
CA ILE A 210 -18.81 7.22 37.70
C ILE A 210 -17.41 7.27 37.07
N GLY A 211 -17.34 7.06 35.75
CA GLY A 211 -16.11 7.22 34.99
C GLY A 211 -16.41 7.39 33.50
N GLU A 212 -15.83 8.42 32.89
CA GLU A 212 -15.89 8.58 31.43
C GLU A 212 -15.22 7.37 30.78
N GLN A 213 -16.00 6.45 30.25
CA GLN A 213 -15.47 5.30 29.52
C GLN A 213 -15.25 5.70 28.06
N TYR A 214 -13.99 5.81 27.67
CA TYR A 214 -13.63 5.96 26.28
C TYR A 214 -13.50 4.59 25.61
N ALA A 215 -14.00 4.52 24.39
CA ALA A 215 -13.91 3.35 23.52
C ALA A 215 -13.10 3.69 22.25
N SER A 216 -12.59 2.69 21.59
CA SER A 216 -11.79 2.84 20.37
C SER A 216 -12.68 2.96 19.15
N ILE A 217 -12.52 4.00 18.34
CA ILE A 217 -13.22 4.16 17.06
C ILE A 217 -12.68 3.15 16.07
N ASP A 218 -13.56 2.29 15.54
CA ASP A 218 -13.24 1.36 14.45
C ASP A 218 -13.23 2.12 13.11
N TYR A 219 -14.28 2.90 12.86
CA TYR A 219 -14.38 3.82 11.73
C TYR A 219 -15.47 4.89 11.94
N THR A 220 -15.33 5.97 11.17
CA THR A 220 -16.33 7.04 11.09
C THR A 220 -16.88 7.10 9.66
N VAL A 221 -18.20 7.10 9.53
CA VAL A 221 -18.87 7.30 8.23
C VAL A 221 -19.09 8.78 8.03
N TRP A 222 -18.68 9.27 6.86
CA TRP A 222 -18.86 10.65 6.44
C TRP A 222 -19.94 10.74 5.35
N SER A 223 -20.74 11.76 5.37
CA SER A 223 -21.75 12.04 4.36
C SER A 223 -21.47 13.36 3.67
N ASP A 224 -21.70 13.37 2.36
CA ASP A 224 -21.70 14.60 1.60
C ASP A 224 -22.83 15.52 2.08
N VAL A 225 -22.56 16.81 2.15
CA VAL A 225 -23.58 17.87 2.26
C VAL A 225 -23.97 18.30 0.85
N MET A 226 -25.25 18.30 0.57
CA MET A 226 -25.80 18.63 -0.75
C MET A 226 -26.66 19.87 -0.71
N ILE A 227 -26.76 20.54 -1.84
CA ILE A 227 -27.60 21.71 -2.06
C ILE A 227 -28.76 21.33 -2.96
N CYS A 228 -29.97 21.64 -2.53
CA CYS A 228 -31.16 21.45 -3.35
C CYS A 228 -31.17 22.44 -4.52
N PRO A 229 -31.27 21.98 -5.79
CA PRO A 229 -31.29 22.87 -6.97
C PRO A 229 -32.56 23.74 -7.05
N HIS A 230 -33.64 23.39 -6.32
CA HIS A 230 -34.90 24.12 -6.36
C HIS A 230 -35.00 25.24 -5.34
N CYS A 231 -34.48 25.03 -4.10
CA CYS A 231 -34.62 26.01 -3.03
C CYS A 231 -33.31 26.48 -2.42
N GLY A 232 -32.16 25.95 -2.87
CA GLY A 232 -30.83 26.34 -2.39
C GLY A 232 -30.49 25.86 -0.96
N ARG A 233 -31.38 25.07 -0.30
CA ARG A 233 -31.11 24.58 1.05
C ARG A 233 -30.02 23.51 1.05
N GLU A 234 -29.05 23.63 1.96
CA GLU A 234 -28.12 22.58 2.30
C GLU A 234 -28.78 21.49 3.13
N PHE A 235 -28.44 20.24 2.88
CA PHE A 235 -28.88 19.08 3.67
C PHE A 235 -27.82 17.98 3.65
N VAL A 236 -27.80 17.16 4.69
CA VAL A 236 -26.93 15.99 4.79
C VAL A 236 -27.56 14.85 4.01
N PHE A 237 -26.85 14.31 3.03
CA PHE A 237 -27.35 13.23 2.16
C PHE A 237 -27.75 11.98 2.95
N TRP A 238 -26.99 11.64 3.99
CA TRP A 238 -27.28 10.53 4.89
C TRP A 238 -28.68 10.59 5.49
N ASP A 239 -29.12 11.76 5.93
CA ASP A 239 -30.38 11.94 6.67
C ASP A 239 -31.62 11.74 5.79
N VAL A 240 -31.48 11.93 4.48
CA VAL A 240 -32.61 11.90 3.54
C VAL A 240 -32.62 10.66 2.62
N ALA A 241 -31.46 10.04 2.41
CA ALA A 241 -31.32 8.99 1.41
C ALA A 241 -30.88 7.63 1.98
N VAL A 242 -30.45 7.53 3.25
CA VAL A 242 -29.91 6.30 3.84
C VAL A 242 -30.85 5.74 4.90
N PHE A 243 -31.40 4.54 4.64
CA PHE A 243 -32.18 3.78 5.61
C PHE A 243 -31.31 2.74 6.31
N ARG A 244 -30.94 3.02 7.58
CA ARG A 244 -30.09 2.14 8.40
C ARG A 244 -30.67 0.72 8.54
N ASP A 245 -31.93 0.63 8.87
CA ASP A 245 -32.59 -0.66 9.15
C ASP A 245 -32.63 -1.59 7.94
N LYS A 246 -32.63 -1.02 6.73
CA LYS A 246 -32.71 -1.78 5.48
C LYS A 246 -31.36 -1.90 4.75
N LYS A 247 -30.29 -1.29 5.27
CA LYS A 247 -28.98 -1.19 4.60
C LYS A 247 -29.13 -0.74 3.12
N LYS A 248 -30.09 0.14 2.85
CA LYS A 248 -30.47 0.55 1.50
C LYS A 248 -30.33 2.06 1.35
N MET A 249 -29.76 2.47 0.24
CA MET A 249 -29.74 3.85 -0.21
C MET A 249 -30.85 4.07 -1.22
N LEU A 250 -31.58 5.19 -1.10
CA LEU A 250 -32.63 5.59 -2.03
C LEU A 250 -32.02 6.24 -3.27
N ASP A 251 -32.49 5.81 -4.43
CA ASP A 251 -32.19 6.47 -5.70
C ASP A 251 -32.90 7.84 -5.82
N LYS A 252 -34.11 7.92 -5.22
CA LYS A 252 -34.95 9.11 -5.16
C LYS A 252 -35.35 9.42 -3.72
N PHE A 253 -35.26 10.67 -3.34
CA PHE A 253 -35.60 11.19 -2.01
C PHE A 253 -36.19 12.60 -2.12
N HIS A 254 -36.71 13.14 -1.02
CA HIS A 254 -37.33 14.47 -1.00
C HIS A 254 -36.46 15.49 -0.28
N CYS A 255 -36.40 16.71 -0.82
CA CYS A 255 -35.73 17.83 -0.17
C CYS A 255 -36.38 18.12 1.18
N PRO A 256 -35.63 18.21 2.30
CA PRO A 256 -36.20 18.49 3.60
C PRO A 256 -36.73 19.95 3.74
N GLY A 257 -36.46 20.80 2.73
CA GLY A 257 -36.92 22.19 2.71
C GLY A 257 -38.17 22.42 1.86
N CYS A 258 -38.15 22.00 0.59
CA CYS A 258 -39.22 22.31 -0.36
C CYS A 258 -40.00 21.08 -0.84
N GLN A 259 -39.67 19.90 -0.34
CA GLN A 259 -40.30 18.62 -0.69
C GLN A 259 -40.17 18.20 -2.18
N ALA A 260 -39.37 18.87 -2.97
CA ALA A 260 -39.10 18.47 -4.34
C ALA A 260 -38.45 17.08 -4.38
N GLU A 261 -38.86 16.24 -5.33
CA GLU A 261 -38.23 14.94 -5.57
C GLU A 261 -36.82 15.15 -6.15
N LEU A 262 -35.82 14.56 -5.52
CA LEU A 262 -34.40 14.68 -5.86
C LEU A 262 -33.78 13.31 -6.09
N SER A 263 -32.66 13.31 -6.79
CA SER A 263 -31.74 12.18 -6.87
C SER A 263 -30.31 12.67 -6.61
N LYS A 264 -29.38 11.76 -6.25
CA LYS A 264 -27.99 12.14 -6.01
C LYS A 264 -27.39 12.89 -7.22
N LYS A 265 -27.80 12.52 -8.45
CA LYS A 265 -27.25 13.09 -9.68
C LYS A 265 -27.69 14.52 -9.97
N ASN A 266 -28.86 14.96 -9.49
CA ASN A 266 -29.36 16.31 -9.75
C ASN A 266 -29.14 17.29 -8.59
N CYS A 267 -28.53 16.85 -7.49
CA CYS A 267 -28.12 17.71 -6.41
C CYS A 267 -26.71 18.29 -6.66
N ILE A 268 -26.44 19.44 -6.09
CA ILE A 268 -25.13 20.09 -6.13
C ILE A 268 -24.40 19.73 -4.85
N LEU A 269 -23.12 19.39 -4.92
CA LEU A 269 -22.28 19.19 -3.74
C LEU A 269 -22.00 20.55 -3.08
N ALA A 270 -22.25 20.66 -1.79
CA ALA A 270 -21.83 21.82 -1.03
C ALA A 270 -20.30 21.83 -0.91
N GLU A 271 -19.72 23.01 -0.90
CA GLU A 271 -18.28 23.20 -0.81
C GLU A 271 -17.93 24.03 0.43
N GLU A 272 -16.77 23.77 1.00
CA GLU A 272 -16.19 24.58 2.08
C GLU A 272 -14.77 25.02 1.72
N LEU A 273 -14.37 26.16 2.27
CA LEU A 273 -13.02 26.68 2.11
C LEU A 273 -12.19 26.25 3.32
N ILE A 274 -11.09 25.57 3.07
CA ILE A 274 -10.12 25.21 4.10
C ILE A 274 -8.77 25.87 3.84
N SER A 275 -8.07 26.24 4.91
CA SER A 275 -6.70 26.73 4.82
C SER A 275 -5.75 25.55 4.65
N ASP A 276 -5.00 25.52 3.55
CA ASP A 276 -3.86 24.63 3.38
C ASP A 276 -2.64 25.28 4.06
N GLY A 277 -2.41 24.95 5.32
CA GLY A 277 -1.34 25.55 6.13
C GLY A 277 0.05 25.33 5.54
N THR A 278 0.27 24.21 4.81
CA THR A 278 1.57 23.88 4.20
C THR A 278 1.90 24.76 2.99
N LYS A 279 0.89 25.20 2.25
CA LYS A 279 1.06 26.00 1.03
C LYS A 279 0.59 27.44 1.17
N ASN A 280 0.22 27.84 2.38
CA ASN A 280 -0.33 29.17 2.69
C ASN A 280 -1.40 29.63 1.66
N ARG A 281 -2.30 28.74 1.31
CA ARG A 281 -3.38 28.98 0.36
C ARG A 281 -4.70 28.42 0.88
N THR A 282 -5.80 29.03 0.45
CA THR A 282 -7.14 28.49 0.66
C THR A 282 -7.52 27.56 -0.48
N ILE A 283 -7.96 26.37 -0.17
CA ILE A 283 -8.48 25.41 -1.14
C ILE A 283 -9.97 25.19 -0.90
N ARG A 284 -10.67 24.88 -1.99
CA ARG A 284 -12.09 24.55 -1.94
C ARG A 284 -12.23 23.04 -1.99
N ILE A 285 -12.95 22.47 -1.04
CA ILE A 285 -13.21 21.04 -0.95
C ILE A 285 -14.71 20.79 -0.82
N THR A 286 -15.13 19.57 -1.15
CA THR A 286 -16.51 19.13 -0.89
C THR A 286 -16.76 19.10 0.61
N LYS A 287 -17.87 19.72 1.03
CA LYS A 287 -18.27 19.74 2.43
C LYS A 287 -18.82 18.39 2.86
N GLN A 288 -18.22 17.82 3.89
CA GLN A 288 -18.62 16.53 4.45
C GLN A 288 -18.78 16.63 5.96
N VAL A 289 -19.72 15.86 6.51
CA VAL A 289 -19.97 15.78 7.95
C VAL A 289 -19.94 14.32 8.41
N PRO A 290 -19.46 14.04 9.63
CA PRO A 290 -19.53 12.71 10.21
C PRO A 290 -20.96 12.40 10.62
N VAL A 291 -21.45 11.20 10.30
CA VAL A 291 -22.85 10.81 10.53
C VAL A 291 -23.02 9.56 11.36
N LEU A 292 -22.00 8.72 11.41
CA LEU A 292 -21.99 7.49 12.19
C LEU A 292 -20.57 7.18 12.66
N ILE A 293 -20.43 6.80 13.92
CA ILE A 293 -19.20 6.25 14.48
C ILE A 293 -19.49 4.82 14.90
N ARG A 294 -18.70 3.89 14.37
CA ARG A 294 -18.60 2.53 14.90
C ARG A 294 -17.36 2.45 15.78
N TYR A 295 -17.54 1.84 16.95
CA TYR A 295 -16.49 1.77 17.95
C TYR A 295 -16.54 0.45 18.72
N SER A 296 -15.44 0.06 19.32
CA SER A 296 -15.30 -1.14 20.14
C SER A 296 -14.92 -0.80 21.58
N THR A 297 -15.54 -1.51 22.51
CA THR A 297 -15.26 -1.44 23.95
C THR A 297 -14.18 -2.47 24.33
N ALA A 298 -13.56 -2.34 25.49
CA ALA A 298 -12.47 -3.20 25.96
C ALA A 298 -12.87 -4.68 26.07
N ASP A 299 -14.16 -4.98 26.19
CA ASP A 299 -14.72 -6.33 26.18
C ASP A 299 -14.93 -6.91 24.76
N GLY A 300 -14.46 -6.21 23.73
CA GLY A 300 -14.53 -6.64 22.33
C GLY A 300 -15.90 -6.49 21.67
N LYS A 301 -16.86 -5.84 22.32
CA LYS A 301 -18.16 -5.56 21.70
C LYS A 301 -18.10 -4.32 20.81
N HIS A 302 -18.85 -4.37 19.73
CA HIS A 302 -18.98 -3.28 18.76
C HIS A 302 -20.31 -2.54 18.94
N TRP A 303 -20.25 -1.23 18.82
CA TRP A 303 -21.37 -0.33 18.98
C TRP A 303 -21.40 0.71 17.87
N GLU A 304 -22.55 1.30 17.66
CA GLU A 304 -22.72 2.40 16.72
C GLU A 304 -23.44 3.58 17.39
N LYS A 305 -23.01 4.80 17.11
CA LYS A 305 -23.69 6.02 17.56
C LYS A 305 -23.59 7.12 16.50
N ALA A 306 -24.47 8.13 16.59
CA ALA A 306 -24.26 9.40 15.93
C ALA A 306 -23.10 10.14 16.64
N PRO A 307 -22.27 10.91 15.91
CA PRO A 307 -21.24 11.76 16.51
C PRO A 307 -21.86 12.74 17.53
N ASP A 308 -21.25 12.84 18.69
CA ASP A 308 -21.64 13.84 19.71
C ASP A 308 -20.74 15.08 19.65
N SER A 309 -20.97 16.02 20.55
CA SER A 309 -20.23 17.30 20.59
C SER A 309 -18.74 17.14 20.85
N ASP A 310 -18.33 16.08 21.55
CA ASP A 310 -16.92 15.85 21.85
C ASP A 310 -16.21 15.18 20.68
N ASP A 311 -16.91 14.31 19.95
CA ASP A 311 -16.42 13.76 18.69
C ASP A 311 -16.18 14.88 17.66
N ILE A 312 -17.12 15.84 17.55
CA ILE A 312 -16.97 16.99 16.64
C ILE A 312 -15.78 17.88 17.06
N LYS A 313 -15.64 18.17 18.35
CA LYS A 313 -14.48 18.94 18.85
C LYS A 313 -13.15 18.24 18.56
N ALA A 314 -13.10 16.91 18.69
CA ALA A 314 -11.91 16.14 18.35
C ALA A 314 -11.57 16.25 16.85
N ILE A 315 -12.57 16.15 15.99
CA ILE A 315 -12.42 16.32 14.53
C ILE A 315 -11.91 17.72 14.19
N ASP A 316 -12.51 18.75 14.79
CA ASP A 316 -12.09 20.14 14.55
C ASP A 316 -10.65 20.38 15.03
N LYS A 317 -10.26 19.78 16.15
CA LYS A 317 -8.87 19.82 16.62
C LYS A 317 -7.92 19.14 15.66
N ILE A 318 -8.31 17.99 15.08
CA ILE A 318 -7.50 17.28 14.07
C ILE A 318 -7.32 18.15 12.82
N LYS A 319 -8.37 18.83 12.36
CA LYS A 319 -8.31 19.72 11.19
C LYS A 319 -7.34 20.90 11.36
N LEU A 320 -7.04 21.27 12.59
CA LEU A 320 -6.09 22.34 12.92
C LEU A 320 -4.63 21.87 13.03
N LEU A 321 -4.38 20.56 12.95
CA LEU A 321 -3.03 20.03 12.99
C LEU A 321 -2.35 20.25 11.65
N ASP A 322 -1.13 20.81 11.69
CA ASP A 322 -0.27 20.84 10.53
C ASP A 322 0.19 19.42 10.19
N ILE A 323 -0.03 19.01 8.94
CA ILE A 323 0.48 17.76 8.42
C ILE A 323 1.79 18.08 7.69
N PRO A 324 2.96 17.74 8.28
CA PRO A 324 4.25 18.26 7.83
C PRO A 324 4.76 17.71 6.48
N TYR A 325 4.06 16.75 5.85
CA TYR A 325 4.61 16.01 4.71
C TYR A 325 3.57 15.72 3.60
N TRP A 326 3.04 16.77 2.98
CA TRP A 326 2.23 16.63 1.76
C TRP A 326 2.67 17.60 0.68
#